data_cda4697f6203913dc944d9867551fcd7
#
_entry.id   cda4697f6203913dc944d9867551fcd7
#
_cell.length_a   1.000
_cell.length_b   1.000
_cell.length_c   1.000
_cell.angle_alpha   90.00
_cell.angle_beta   90.00
_cell.angle_gamma   90.00
#
_symmetry.space_group_name_H-M   'P 1'
#
loop_
_entity.id
_entity.type
_entity.pdbx_description
1 polymer ?
#
loop_
_entity_poly.entity_id
_entity_poly.type
_entity_poly.pdbx_seq_one_letter_code
_entity_poly.pdbx_strand_id
1 'polypeptide(L)'
;PEITAMRTRAILSAAWELKLEGKNPMPEIMVPLIGILYEFHQQKEIIEKVAKEVFAEYGVEVEFEIGTMIEIPRAALTADRIATEAQYFSFGTNDLTQMTFGYSRDDIASFLPVYLEQKILKVDPFQVLDQNGVGQLIKMAVEKGRAVRPGLRTGICGEHGGEPSSVKFCARVGMNYASCSPFRVPIARLAAAQAAVEDAK
;
A
#
# COMPACT_ATOMS: atom_id res chain seq x y z
N PRO A 1 -4.59 -19.89 2.99
CA PRO A 1 -5.99 -19.87 3.42
C PRO A 1 -6.14 -19.73 4.95
N GLU A 2 -5.51 -20.60 5.73
CA GLU A 2 -5.67 -20.68 7.19
C GLU A 2 -5.20 -19.40 7.89
N ILE A 3 -4.08 -18.84 7.48
CA ILE A 3 -3.52 -17.60 8.04
C ILE A 3 -4.43 -16.42 7.71
N THR A 4 -4.93 -16.34 6.48
CA THR A 4 -5.88 -15.28 6.08
C THR A 4 -7.16 -15.37 6.92
N ALA A 5 -7.71 -16.56 7.08
CA ALA A 5 -8.89 -16.78 7.89
C ALA A 5 -8.66 -16.38 9.35
N MET A 6 -7.55 -16.82 9.95
CA MET A 6 -7.19 -16.49 11.33
C MET A 6 -7.04 -14.98 11.54
N ARG A 7 -6.31 -14.28 10.63
CA ARG A 7 -6.11 -12.83 10.71
C ARG A 7 -7.41 -12.07 10.55
N THR A 8 -8.24 -12.46 9.60
CA THR A 8 -9.55 -11.84 9.38
C THR A 8 -10.41 -11.95 10.62
N ARG A 9 -10.49 -13.15 11.22
CA ARG A 9 -11.24 -13.36 12.47
C ARG A 9 -10.71 -12.47 13.59
N ALA A 10 -9.39 -12.41 13.79
CA ALA A 10 -8.79 -11.58 14.83
C ALA A 10 -9.09 -10.08 14.65
N ILE A 11 -8.98 -9.56 13.41
CA ILE A 11 -9.26 -8.15 13.11
C ILE A 11 -10.73 -7.83 13.37
N LEU A 12 -11.65 -8.66 12.87
CA LEU A 12 -13.08 -8.40 12.98
C LEU A 12 -13.61 -8.62 14.41
N SER A 13 -13.04 -9.58 15.16
CA SER A 13 -13.35 -9.74 16.58
C SER A 13 -12.91 -8.53 17.41
N ALA A 14 -11.69 -8.01 17.18
CA ALA A 14 -11.23 -6.79 17.84
C ALA A 14 -12.08 -5.57 17.47
N ALA A 15 -12.50 -5.46 16.21
CA ALA A 15 -13.39 -4.39 15.76
C ALA A 15 -14.78 -4.50 16.43
N TRP A 16 -15.31 -5.71 16.59
CA TRP A 16 -16.54 -5.96 17.33
C TRP A 16 -16.43 -5.53 18.79
N GLU A 17 -15.35 -5.89 19.50
CA GLU A 17 -15.12 -5.46 20.89
C GLU A 17 -15.13 -3.93 21.00
N LEU A 18 -14.46 -3.22 20.10
CA LEU A 18 -14.46 -1.77 20.07
C LEU A 18 -15.86 -1.19 19.80
N LYS A 19 -16.67 -1.86 18.98
CA LYS A 19 -18.05 -1.43 18.72
C LYS A 19 -18.94 -1.58 19.96
N LEU A 20 -18.73 -2.61 20.77
CA LEU A 20 -19.40 -2.76 22.07
C LEU A 20 -19.03 -1.64 23.05
N GLU A 21 -17.80 -1.10 22.97
CA GLU A 21 -17.39 0.05 23.76
C GLU A 21 -17.96 1.40 23.23
N GLY A 22 -18.83 1.38 22.23
CA GLY A 22 -19.42 2.57 21.62
C GLY A 22 -18.50 3.30 20.63
N LYS A 23 -17.37 2.68 20.24
CA LYS A 23 -16.48 3.20 19.20
C LYS A 23 -17.00 2.82 17.81
N ASN A 24 -16.52 3.51 16.78
CA ASN A 24 -16.84 3.21 15.38
C ASN A 24 -15.58 2.72 14.63
N PRO A 25 -15.18 1.46 14.80
CA PRO A 25 -14.04 0.89 14.08
C PRO A 25 -14.36 0.72 12.59
N MET A 26 -13.40 1.03 11.74
CA MET A 26 -13.46 0.83 10.29
C MET A 26 -12.18 0.10 9.84
N PRO A 27 -12.08 -1.20 10.03
CA PRO A 27 -10.88 -1.94 9.66
C PRO A 27 -10.72 -2.04 8.15
N GLU A 28 -9.47 -1.98 7.71
CA GLU A 28 -9.06 -2.20 6.34
C GLU A 28 -8.21 -3.47 6.29
N ILE A 29 -8.68 -4.48 5.56
CA ILE A 29 -7.97 -5.75 5.41
C ILE A 29 -7.23 -5.73 4.10
N MET A 30 -5.90 -5.78 4.17
CA MET A 30 -5.02 -5.70 3.00
C MET A 30 -4.42 -7.06 2.68
N VAL A 31 -4.55 -7.48 1.42
CA VAL A 31 -3.93 -8.69 0.89
C VAL A 31 -2.60 -8.33 0.23
N PRO A 32 -1.46 -8.83 0.73
CA PRO A 32 -0.15 -8.55 0.14
C PRO A 32 0.18 -9.46 -1.04
N LEU A 33 1.24 -9.14 -1.77
CA LEU A 33 1.91 -9.99 -2.77
C LEU A 33 1.01 -10.49 -3.92
N ILE A 34 0.01 -9.70 -4.30
CA ILE A 34 -0.89 -10.04 -5.41
C ILE A 34 -0.21 -9.74 -6.75
N GLY A 35 -0.08 -10.73 -7.60
CA GLY A 35 0.41 -10.61 -8.96
C GLY A 35 -0.69 -10.68 -10.02
N ILE A 36 -1.82 -11.35 -9.72
CA ILE A 36 -2.97 -11.50 -10.62
C ILE A 36 -4.30 -11.34 -9.85
N LEU A 37 -5.34 -10.92 -10.58
CA LEU A 37 -6.67 -10.73 -9.99
C LEU A 37 -7.20 -11.99 -9.29
N TYR A 38 -6.96 -13.17 -9.84
CA TYR A 38 -7.49 -14.41 -9.27
C TYR A 38 -6.92 -14.74 -7.89
N GLU A 39 -5.65 -14.39 -7.62
CA GLU A 39 -5.07 -14.51 -6.27
C GLU A 39 -5.81 -13.61 -5.28
N PHE A 40 -6.10 -12.37 -5.67
CA PHE A 40 -6.86 -11.45 -4.84
C PHE A 40 -8.29 -11.96 -4.60
N HIS A 41 -8.95 -12.42 -5.66
CA HIS A 41 -10.30 -12.98 -5.58
C HIS A 41 -10.41 -14.12 -4.56
N GLN A 42 -9.51 -15.10 -4.63
CA GLN A 42 -9.49 -16.21 -3.68
C GLN A 42 -9.30 -15.76 -2.23
N GLN A 43 -8.42 -14.79 -1.97
CA GLN A 43 -8.22 -14.27 -0.62
C GLN A 43 -9.42 -13.47 -0.13
N LYS A 44 -10.04 -12.70 -1.01
CA LYS A 44 -11.26 -11.95 -0.72
C LYS A 44 -12.42 -12.87 -0.35
N GLU A 45 -12.63 -13.97 -1.07
CA GLU A 45 -13.65 -14.96 -0.73
C GLU A 45 -13.45 -15.53 0.68
N ILE A 46 -12.20 -15.82 1.08
CA ILE A 46 -11.88 -16.28 2.43
C ILE A 46 -12.24 -15.22 3.47
N ILE A 47 -11.86 -13.97 3.21
CA ILE A 47 -12.14 -12.84 4.11
C ILE A 47 -13.65 -12.66 4.29
N GLU A 48 -14.39 -12.61 3.18
CA GLU A 48 -15.85 -12.44 3.21
C GLU A 48 -16.59 -13.60 3.89
N LYS A 49 -16.10 -14.82 3.69
CA LYS A 49 -16.64 -16.00 4.38
C LYS A 49 -16.44 -15.90 5.89
N VAL A 50 -15.22 -15.61 6.33
CA VAL A 50 -14.89 -15.48 7.75
C VAL A 50 -15.64 -14.29 8.38
N ALA A 51 -15.80 -13.19 7.65
CA ALA A 51 -16.60 -12.07 8.13
C ALA A 51 -18.05 -12.47 8.42
N LYS A 52 -18.68 -13.21 7.52
CA LYS A 52 -20.05 -13.72 7.73
C LYS A 52 -20.14 -14.64 8.96
N GLU A 53 -19.15 -15.50 9.16
CA GLU A 53 -19.09 -16.38 10.35
C GLU A 53 -18.97 -15.57 11.64
N VAL A 54 -18.07 -14.59 11.69
CA VAL A 54 -17.86 -13.71 12.86
C VAL A 54 -19.10 -12.88 13.16
N PHE A 55 -19.73 -12.30 12.14
CA PHE A 55 -20.94 -11.48 12.32
C PHE A 55 -22.13 -12.33 12.79
N ALA A 56 -22.26 -13.56 12.31
CA ALA A 56 -23.28 -14.48 12.78
C ALA A 56 -23.05 -14.90 14.24
N GLU A 57 -21.79 -15.13 14.62
CA GLU A 57 -21.41 -15.51 15.98
C GLU A 57 -21.69 -14.39 16.99
N TYR A 58 -21.37 -13.15 16.63
CA TYR A 58 -21.49 -12.01 17.54
C TYR A 58 -22.80 -11.21 17.41
N GLY A 59 -23.59 -11.49 16.37
CA GLY A 59 -24.87 -10.80 16.13
C GLY A 59 -24.74 -9.32 15.75
N VAL A 60 -23.55 -8.87 15.36
CA VAL A 60 -23.26 -7.47 15.02
C VAL A 60 -22.35 -7.42 13.80
N GLU A 61 -22.75 -6.65 12.79
CA GLU A 61 -21.91 -6.39 11.62
C GLU A 61 -21.00 -5.17 11.85
N VAL A 62 -19.77 -5.26 11.36
CA VAL A 62 -18.80 -4.16 11.33
C VAL A 62 -18.49 -3.85 9.87
N GLU A 63 -18.55 -2.58 9.49
CA GLU A 63 -18.10 -2.14 8.17
C GLU A 63 -16.60 -2.30 8.05
N PHE A 64 -16.14 -2.84 6.93
CA PHE A 64 -14.72 -3.01 6.64
C PHE A 64 -14.46 -2.95 5.15
N GLU A 65 -13.23 -2.66 4.77
CA GLU A 65 -12.78 -2.64 3.37
C GLU A 65 -11.74 -3.71 3.11
N ILE A 66 -11.76 -4.26 1.88
CA ILE A 66 -10.75 -5.21 1.42
C ILE A 66 -9.98 -4.57 0.28
N GLY A 67 -8.68 -4.41 0.47
CA GLY A 67 -7.78 -3.87 -0.51
C GLY A 67 -6.55 -4.76 -0.73
N THR A 68 -5.64 -4.29 -1.55
CA THR A 68 -4.42 -5.02 -1.83
C THR A 68 -3.19 -4.12 -1.82
N MET A 69 -2.04 -4.73 -1.58
CA MET A 69 -0.75 -4.10 -1.79
C MET A 69 -0.34 -4.24 -3.26
N ILE A 70 -0.05 -3.11 -3.91
CA ILE A 70 0.58 -3.08 -5.22
C ILE A 70 2.09 -3.00 -4.99
N GLU A 71 2.74 -4.12 -5.06
CA GLU A 71 4.17 -4.25 -4.76
C GLU A 71 4.90 -5.17 -5.75
N ILE A 72 4.15 -5.84 -6.62
CA ILE A 72 4.68 -6.63 -7.72
C ILE A 72 4.52 -5.82 -9.01
N PRO A 73 5.57 -5.64 -9.84
CA PRO A 73 5.48 -4.87 -11.09
C PRO A 73 4.33 -5.33 -11.99
N ARG A 74 4.08 -6.63 -12.07
CA ARG A 74 2.95 -7.17 -12.83
C ARG A 74 1.60 -6.65 -12.30
N ALA A 75 1.43 -6.55 -10.98
CA ALA A 75 0.21 -6.01 -10.39
C ALA A 75 0.01 -4.53 -10.78
N ALA A 76 1.08 -3.73 -10.78
CA ALA A 76 1.02 -2.33 -11.24
C ALA A 76 0.60 -2.23 -12.71
N LEU A 77 1.14 -3.09 -13.58
CA LEU A 77 0.79 -3.14 -15.01
C LEU A 77 -0.67 -3.56 -15.27
N THR A 78 -1.28 -4.34 -14.38
CA THR A 78 -2.66 -4.85 -14.51
C THR A 78 -3.58 -4.33 -13.41
N ALA A 79 -3.29 -3.15 -12.88
CA ALA A 79 -4.01 -2.54 -11.76
C ALA A 79 -5.48 -2.24 -12.09
N ASP A 80 -5.81 -1.96 -13.35
CA ASP A 80 -7.18 -1.85 -13.85
C ASP A 80 -8.00 -3.10 -13.54
N ARG A 81 -7.44 -4.28 -13.76
CA ARG A 81 -8.13 -5.54 -13.47
C ARG A 81 -8.31 -5.76 -11.97
N ILE A 82 -7.27 -5.49 -11.17
CA ILE A 82 -7.32 -5.66 -9.72
C ILE A 82 -8.33 -4.69 -9.09
N ALA A 83 -8.42 -3.45 -9.60
CA ALA A 83 -9.36 -2.44 -9.12
C ALA A 83 -10.84 -2.78 -9.33
N THR A 84 -11.17 -3.78 -10.17
CA THR A 84 -12.56 -4.25 -10.30
C THR A 84 -13.07 -4.83 -8.98
N GLU A 85 -12.19 -5.39 -8.16
CA GLU A 85 -12.56 -6.04 -6.90
C GLU A 85 -11.97 -5.37 -5.66
N ALA A 86 -10.74 -4.84 -5.74
CA ALA A 86 -10.11 -4.17 -4.60
C ALA A 86 -10.73 -2.80 -4.34
N GLN A 87 -10.99 -2.49 -3.07
CA GLN A 87 -11.59 -1.23 -2.64
C GLN A 87 -10.57 -0.11 -2.45
N TYR A 88 -9.31 -0.47 -2.20
CA TYR A 88 -8.19 0.46 -2.12
C TYR A 88 -6.87 -0.22 -2.51
N PHE A 89 -5.85 0.59 -2.84
CA PHE A 89 -4.48 0.15 -3.07
C PHE A 89 -3.52 0.77 -2.05
N SER A 90 -2.60 -0.04 -1.56
CA SER A 90 -1.41 0.42 -0.84
C SER A 90 -0.17 0.04 -1.65
N PHE A 91 0.71 0.99 -1.92
CA PHE A 91 1.95 0.68 -2.63
C PHE A 91 3.03 0.22 -1.66
N GLY A 92 3.42 -1.06 -1.76
CA GLY A 92 4.53 -1.67 -1.04
C GLY A 92 5.85 -1.38 -1.76
N THR A 93 6.38 -0.19 -1.55
CA THR A 93 7.49 0.33 -2.36
C THR A 93 8.82 -0.37 -2.12
N ASN A 94 8.99 -1.06 -1.01
CA ASN A 94 10.20 -1.86 -0.78
C ASN A 94 10.27 -3.02 -1.79
N ASP A 95 9.20 -3.82 -1.87
CA ASP A 95 9.17 -4.97 -2.79
C ASP A 95 9.05 -4.52 -4.25
N LEU A 96 8.29 -3.46 -4.51
CA LEU A 96 8.20 -2.89 -5.85
C LEU A 96 9.57 -2.40 -6.35
N THR A 97 10.37 -1.76 -5.48
CA THR A 97 11.73 -1.34 -5.79
C THR A 97 12.64 -2.56 -6.03
N GLN A 98 12.61 -3.54 -5.12
CA GLN A 98 13.39 -4.77 -5.23
C GLN A 98 13.16 -5.47 -6.58
N MET A 99 11.90 -5.65 -6.95
CA MET A 99 11.56 -6.37 -8.18
C MET A 99 11.79 -5.54 -9.45
N THR A 100 11.65 -4.22 -9.37
CA THR A 100 11.88 -3.33 -10.53
C THR A 100 13.35 -3.20 -10.86
N PHE A 101 14.22 -3.09 -9.84
CA PHE A 101 15.67 -3.07 -10.02
C PHE A 101 16.29 -4.46 -10.19
N GLY A 102 15.58 -5.52 -9.78
CA GLY A 102 16.16 -6.86 -9.66
C GLY A 102 17.18 -6.96 -8.52
N TYR A 103 17.06 -6.15 -7.48
CA TYR A 103 17.94 -6.14 -6.31
C TYR A 103 17.32 -6.92 -5.16
N SER A 104 18.13 -7.75 -4.49
CA SER A 104 17.75 -8.35 -3.23
C SER A 104 18.08 -7.40 -2.08
N ARG A 105 17.11 -7.11 -1.20
CA ARG A 105 17.35 -6.29 0.00
C ARG A 105 18.37 -6.91 0.95
N ASP A 106 18.46 -8.23 0.96
CA ASP A 106 19.40 -8.96 1.81
C ASP A 106 20.85 -8.91 1.27
N ASP A 107 20.99 -8.81 -0.07
CA ASP A 107 22.30 -8.87 -0.75
C ASP A 107 22.82 -7.50 -1.18
N ILE A 108 21.99 -6.48 -1.24
CA ILE A 108 22.32 -5.15 -1.79
C ILE A 108 23.50 -4.50 -1.05
N ALA A 109 23.69 -4.79 0.22
CA ALA A 109 24.80 -4.28 1.02
C ALA A 109 26.18 -4.64 0.45
N SER A 110 26.26 -5.69 -0.35
CA SER A 110 27.51 -6.16 -0.98
C SER A 110 27.99 -5.24 -2.10
N PHE A 111 27.12 -4.53 -2.81
CA PHE A 111 27.48 -3.72 -3.97
C PHE A 111 26.98 -2.25 -3.91
N LEU A 112 25.93 -1.96 -3.18
CA LEU A 112 25.34 -0.62 -3.11
C LEU A 112 26.33 0.48 -2.68
N PRO A 113 27.22 0.26 -1.69
CA PRO A 113 28.21 1.26 -1.31
C PRO A 113 29.09 1.69 -2.49
N VAL A 114 29.52 0.74 -3.32
CA VAL A 114 30.34 1.00 -4.51
C VAL A 114 29.54 1.79 -5.55
N TYR A 115 28.26 1.47 -5.74
CA TYR A 115 27.39 2.18 -6.67
C TYR A 115 27.17 3.64 -6.27
N LEU A 116 27.04 3.91 -4.97
CA LEU A 116 26.89 5.26 -4.42
C LEU A 116 28.19 6.05 -4.52
N GLU A 117 29.33 5.44 -4.18
CA GLU A 117 30.66 6.06 -4.27
C GLU A 117 31.01 6.44 -5.70
N GLN A 118 30.77 5.54 -6.64
CA GLN A 118 30.98 5.77 -8.08
C GLN A 118 29.89 6.62 -8.74
N LYS A 119 28.87 7.04 -7.98
CA LYS A 119 27.72 7.83 -8.48
C LYS A 119 26.93 7.17 -9.61
N ILE A 120 26.97 5.83 -9.69
CA ILE A 120 26.10 5.02 -10.55
C ILE A 120 24.64 5.20 -10.09
N LEU A 121 24.41 5.14 -8.78
CA LEU A 121 23.18 5.57 -8.13
C LEU A 121 23.47 6.87 -7.35
N LYS A 122 22.55 7.82 -7.43
CA LYS A 122 22.67 9.08 -6.67
C LYS A 122 22.32 8.91 -5.21
N VAL A 123 21.38 8.02 -4.92
CA VAL A 123 20.84 7.72 -3.59
C VAL A 123 20.48 6.25 -3.52
N ASP A 124 20.35 5.74 -2.31
CA ASP A 124 19.84 4.40 -2.04
C ASP A 124 18.34 4.32 -2.46
N PRO A 125 17.98 3.47 -3.44
CA PRO A 125 16.61 3.39 -3.93
C PRO A 125 15.63 2.77 -2.93
N PHE A 126 16.11 2.15 -1.84
CA PHE A 126 15.27 1.68 -0.75
C PHE A 126 15.00 2.75 0.32
N GLN A 127 15.75 3.85 0.33
CA GLN A 127 15.53 4.99 1.21
C GLN A 127 14.77 6.10 0.53
N VAL A 128 15.10 6.39 -0.73
CA VAL A 128 14.49 7.45 -1.54
C VAL A 128 13.87 6.82 -2.78
N LEU A 129 12.59 7.05 -2.99
CA LEU A 129 11.85 6.45 -4.10
C LEU A 129 12.47 6.81 -5.45
N ASP A 130 12.77 5.80 -6.25
CA ASP A 130 13.10 5.98 -7.66
C ASP A 130 11.86 6.44 -8.44
N GLN A 131 11.75 7.74 -8.64
CA GLN A 131 10.62 8.34 -9.33
C GLN A 131 10.62 8.05 -10.85
N ASN A 132 11.79 7.70 -11.41
CA ASN A 132 11.94 7.48 -12.86
C ASN A 132 11.53 6.06 -13.30
N GLY A 133 11.74 5.06 -12.48
CA GLY A 133 11.36 3.67 -12.74
C GLY A 133 10.16 3.25 -11.91
N VAL A 134 10.37 3.06 -10.61
CA VAL A 134 9.32 2.63 -9.67
C VAL A 134 8.15 3.62 -9.65
N GLY A 135 8.44 4.92 -9.69
CA GLY A 135 7.43 5.97 -9.72
C GLY A 135 6.53 5.91 -10.95
N GLN A 136 7.04 5.50 -12.12
CA GLN A 136 6.21 5.29 -13.31
C GLN A 136 5.21 4.15 -13.12
N LEU A 137 5.63 3.03 -12.49
CA LEU A 137 4.72 1.93 -12.17
C LEU A 137 3.63 2.36 -11.21
N ILE A 138 3.98 3.15 -10.19
CA ILE A 138 3.03 3.71 -9.22
C ILE A 138 2.01 4.60 -9.95
N LYS A 139 2.47 5.57 -10.73
CA LYS A 139 1.60 6.48 -11.48
C LYS A 139 0.65 5.72 -12.40
N MET A 140 1.19 4.78 -13.19
CA MET A 140 0.40 3.94 -14.08
C MET A 140 -0.67 3.15 -13.32
N ALA A 141 -0.32 2.56 -12.16
CA ALA A 141 -1.27 1.79 -11.36
C ALA A 141 -2.40 2.66 -10.78
N VAL A 142 -2.07 3.88 -10.32
CA VAL A 142 -3.08 4.84 -9.84
C VAL A 142 -4.03 5.25 -10.98
N GLU A 143 -3.50 5.61 -12.14
CA GLU A 143 -4.27 6.01 -13.31
C GLU A 143 -5.18 4.88 -13.79
N LYS A 144 -4.65 3.67 -13.96
CA LYS A 144 -5.41 2.49 -14.38
C LYS A 144 -6.48 2.09 -13.37
N GLY A 145 -6.13 2.07 -12.08
CA GLY A 145 -7.07 1.72 -11.02
C GLY A 145 -8.23 2.70 -10.96
N ARG A 146 -7.97 4.00 -11.03
CA ARG A 146 -9.00 5.05 -11.00
C ARG A 146 -9.82 5.13 -12.28
N ALA A 147 -9.30 4.70 -13.41
CA ALA A 147 -10.09 4.58 -14.65
C ALA A 147 -11.25 3.59 -14.50
N VAL A 148 -11.07 2.54 -13.69
CA VAL A 148 -12.09 1.52 -13.41
C VAL A 148 -12.92 1.88 -12.17
N ARG A 149 -12.26 2.38 -11.14
CA ARG A 149 -12.89 2.80 -9.86
C ARG A 149 -12.49 4.24 -9.54
N PRO A 150 -13.25 5.25 -9.98
CA PRO A 150 -12.89 6.67 -9.80
C PRO A 150 -12.62 7.07 -8.36
N GLY A 151 -13.33 6.48 -7.38
CA GLY A 151 -13.12 6.70 -5.94
C GLY A 151 -12.04 5.82 -5.30
N LEU A 152 -11.21 5.11 -6.08
CA LEU A 152 -10.18 4.23 -5.54
C LEU A 152 -9.21 5.01 -4.65
N ARG A 153 -9.20 4.66 -3.36
CA ARG A 153 -8.20 5.18 -2.43
C ARG A 153 -6.85 4.53 -2.68
N THR A 154 -5.81 5.34 -2.68
CA THR A 154 -4.44 4.89 -2.89
C THR A 154 -3.52 5.49 -1.86
N GLY A 155 -2.55 4.73 -1.40
CA GLY A 155 -1.57 5.19 -0.43
C GLY A 155 -0.24 4.48 -0.57
N ILE A 156 0.75 4.94 0.17
CA ILE A 156 2.09 4.37 0.21
C ILE A 156 2.41 3.88 1.61
N CYS A 157 3.18 2.81 1.70
CA CYS A 157 3.76 2.31 2.93
C CYS A 157 5.25 2.02 2.75
N GLY A 158 5.92 1.68 3.84
CA GLY A 158 7.36 1.39 3.86
C GLY A 158 8.22 2.64 4.11
N GLU A 159 9.51 2.52 3.84
CA GLU A 159 10.50 3.55 4.14
C GLU A 159 10.22 4.88 3.42
N HIS A 160 9.77 4.79 2.18
CA HIS A 160 9.46 5.94 1.34
C HIS A 160 8.29 6.79 1.85
N GLY A 161 7.35 6.20 2.62
CA GLY A 161 6.22 6.92 3.21
C GLY A 161 6.61 8.00 4.23
N GLY A 162 7.86 7.97 4.73
CA GLY A 162 8.42 8.96 5.64
C GLY A 162 9.56 9.80 5.04
N GLU A 163 9.90 9.61 3.75
CA GLU A 163 10.97 10.34 3.08
C GLU A 163 10.37 11.53 2.30
N PRO A 164 10.92 12.77 2.51
CA PRO A 164 10.28 13.98 2.00
C PRO A 164 10.02 14.04 0.49
N SER A 165 11.00 13.66 -0.33
CA SER A 165 10.85 13.74 -1.80
C SER A 165 9.86 12.69 -2.31
N SER A 166 9.84 11.53 -1.69
CA SER A 166 8.90 10.45 -1.95
C SER A 166 7.46 10.84 -1.58
N VAL A 167 7.27 11.49 -0.43
CA VAL A 167 5.96 12.00 0.01
C VAL A 167 5.45 13.08 -0.95
N LYS A 168 6.31 14.01 -1.40
CA LYS A 168 5.95 15.02 -2.40
C LYS A 168 5.55 14.38 -3.73
N PHE A 169 6.27 13.35 -4.17
CA PHE A 169 5.89 12.57 -5.36
C PHE A 169 4.50 11.95 -5.20
N CYS A 170 4.23 11.31 -4.06
CA CYS A 170 2.91 10.71 -3.77
C CYS A 170 1.77 11.75 -3.82
N ALA A 171 2.00 12.94 -3.26
CA ALA A 171 1.04 14.04 -3.33
C ALA A 171 0.74 14.43 -4.79
N ARG A 172 1.78 14.59 -5.64
CA ARG A 172 1.63 14.93 -7.06
C ARG A 172 0.93 13.84 -7.90
N VAL A 173 1.10 12.58 -7.53
CA VAL A 173 0.36 11.45 -8.14
C VAL A 173 -1.09 11.39 -7.64
N GLY A 174 -1.43 12.20 -6.64
CA GLY A 174 -2.76 12.29 -6.08
C GLY A 174 -3.11 11.15 -5.12
N MET A 175 -2.14 10.59 -4.41
CA MET A 175 -2.42 9.60 -3.37
C MET A 175 -3.18 10.21 -2.20
N ASN A 176 -3.98 9.39 -1.53
CA ASN A 176 -4.85 9.81 -0.44
C ASN A 176 -4.15 9.79 0.91
N TYR A 177 -3.17 8.91 1.11
CA TYR A 177 -2.47 8.75 2.39
C TYR A 177 -1.04 8.26 2.22
N ALA A 178 -0.21 8.51 3.25
CA ALA A 178 1.10 7.91 3.43
C ALA A 178 1.18 7.30 4.81
N SER A 179 1.66 6.05 4.89
CA SER A 179 1.93 5.36 6.14
C SER A 179 3.43 5.37 6.40
N CYS A 180 3.84 5.79 7.58
CA CYS A 180 5.24 5.81 7.99
C CYS A 180 5.39 5.53 9.48
N SER A 181 6.63 5.32 9.95
CA SER A 181 6.89 5.17 11.38
C SER A 181 6.47 6.42 12.16
N PRO A 182 6.04 6.29 13.43
CA PRO A 182 5.57 7.42 14.24
C PRO A 182 6.55 8.60 14.29
N PHE A 183 7.85 8.32 14.35
CA PHE A 183 8.90 9.33 14.39
C PHE A 183 9.03 10.14 13.10
N ARG A 184 8.56 9.60 11.96
CA ARG A 184 8.59 10.27 10.66
C ARG A 184 7.32 11.05 10.34
N VAL A 185 6.26 10.92 11.12
CA VAL A 185 4.98 11.61 10.88
C VAL A 185 5.15 13.13 10.76
N PRO A 186 5.89 13.83 11.64
CA PRO A 186 6.09 15.28 11.50
C PRO A 186 6.76 15.66 10.17
N ILE A 187 7.76 14.87 9.74
CA ILE A 187 8.49 15.08 8.49
C ILE A 187 7.57 14.85 7.28
N ALA A 188 6.80 13.76 7.29
CA ALA A 188 5.87 13.44 6.22
C ALA A 188 4.77 14.51 6.07
N ARG A 189 4.23 15.01 7.19
CA ARG A 189 3.25 16.11 7.19
C ARG A 189 3.82 17.40 6.62
N LEU A 190 5.05 17.75 6.99
CA LEU A 190 5.73 18.93 6.45
C LEU A 190 5.97 18.78 4.94
N ALA A 191 6.42 17.61 4.49
CA ALA A 191 6.65 17.35 3.07
C ALA A 191 5.35 17.43 2.24
N ALA A 192 4.24 16.90 2.77
CA ALA A 192 2.93 17.00 2.13
C ALA A 192 2.45 18.46 2.05
N ALA A 193 2.62 19.24 3.12
CA ALA A 193 2.30 20.66 3.11
C ALA A 193 3.15 21.46 2.11
N GLN A 194 4.45 21.15 2.03
CA GLN A 194 5.33 21.76 1.02
C GLN A 194 4.90 21.44 -0.41
N ALA A 195 4.51 20.18 -0.70
CA ALA A 195 3.99 19.82 -2.02
C ALA A 195 2.75 20.65 -2.37
N ALA A 196 1.79 20.78 -1.46
CA ALA A 196 0.59 21.57 -1.69
C ALA A 196 0.88 23.06 -1.98
N VAL A 197 1.90 23.63 -1.33
CA VAL A 197 2.34 25.03 -1.60
C VAL A 197 3.09 25.15 -2.92
N GLU A 198 3.90 24.17 -3.30
CA GLU A 198 4.64 24.13 -4.55
C GLU A 198 3.71 24.01 -5.76
N ASP A 199 2.66 23.19 -5.65
CA ASP A 199 1.69 22.94 -6.72
C ASP A 199 0.63 24.05 -6.86
N ALA A 200 0.53 24.97 -5.88
CA ALA A 200 -0.37 26.13 -5.91
C ALA A 200 0.23 27.36 -6.62
N LYS A 201 1.50 27.29 -7.05
CA LYS A 201 2.22 28.33 -7.80
C LYS A 201 2.18 28.07 -9.30
#